data_1dff329c1a61368808e6ddba2c4b00f8
#
_entry.id   1dff329c1a61368808e6ddba2c4b00f8
#
_cell.length_a   1.000
_cell.length_b   1.000
_cell.length_c   1.000
_cell.angle_alpha   90.00
_cell.angle_beta   90.00
_cell.angle_gamma   90.00
#
_symmetry.space_group_name_H-M   'P 1'
#
loop_
_entity.id
_entity.type
_entity.pdbx_description
1 polymer ?
#
loop_
_entity_poly.entity_id
_entity_poly.type
_entity_poly.pdbx_seq_one_letter_code
_entity_poly.pdbx_strand_id
1 'polypeptide(L)'
;MAAGWRIGVLARLLVGAGMLLAALPPAAAQGLRPGEDRLEETRPPLPEFAPDERPVLVPPRLPPPAPEPSPAPAPRPGEELSEGLRVLVRGFRFTGNTAFDDATLAAVLSDYTGRTLSTEELIQARDAVTRHYVAAGYVSSGAVLPDQSVEDGVVELRIVEGRLGEIEVEGLETLDPEFVEERLRLAAGVPLDVDRLSERIQLLLGDAAIERVNARLSPGRELGESRLELDVVETPPYRTDLRLSNDRSPAIGAEGGELAVTFGNLLGRSDPLRLELEVSEGLRDFTAGYSVPLTARDLRLFVAGEISDADVVTSPGSELDVESRYAALEVGVEMPVLRTLDQELRVGASLERQHSETYLLGRRFSFSPGAEDGETDVTALRLSQQWQHRSSDQVVALRSSFSFGLPVLGATEHSGDVPDGQFFAWLGQAQYARRLDFYGWQVSLRGDLQLTPDPLLPVERVAIGGRYTVRGYRKNQLVVDNGWVASAELRIPLGQLALPGVAQTPDDGVIQLLPFVDAGGGWNEAAADPDPDTLYGIGAGLQWQLNRHLSARIDYGLPLKNIDTPDDDDLQDLAIYFELTAALY
;
A
#
# COMPACT_ATOMS: atom_id res chain seq x y z
N MET A 1 -32.23 3.46 3.48
CA MET A 1 -32.65 2.18 2.86
C MET A 1 -31.53 1.48 2.09
N ALA A 2 -30.53 2.18 1.58
CA ALA A 2 -29.40 1.60 0.84
C ALA A 2 -28.42 0.77 1.71
N ALA A 3 -28.18 1.18 2.96
CA ALA A 3 -27.24 0.48 3.86
C ALA A 3 -27.68 -0.94 4.24
N GLY A 4 -28.99 -1.15 4.45
CA GLY A 4 -29.51 -2.47 4.82
C GLY A 4 -29.41 -3.51 3.68
N TRP A 5 -29.37 -3.05 2.43
CA TRP A 5 -29.23 -3.94 1.27
C TRP A 5 -27.76 -4.39 1.10
N ARG A 6 -26.80 -3.47 1.36
CA ARG A 6 -25.36 -3.74 1.26
C ARG A 6 -24.88 -4.75 2.30
N ILE A 7 -25.34 -4.62 3.55
CA ILE A 7 -25.02 -5.59 4.64
C ILE A 7 -25.60 -6.97 4.32
N GLY A 8 -26.82 -7.02 3.75
CA GLY A 8 -27.45 -8.27 3.36
C GLY A 8 -26.74 -9.00 2.20
N VAL A 9 -26.11 -8.26 1.29
CA VAL A 9 -25.32 -8.83 0.19
C VAL A 9 -23.96 -9.34 0.71
N LEU A 10 -23.30 -8.60 1.60
CA LEU A 10 -22.03 -9.02 2.17
C LEU A 10 -22.17 -10.23 3.09
N ALA A 11 -23.22 -10.25 3.93
CA ALA A 11 -23.54 -11.41 4.76
C ALA A 11 -23.86 -12.65 3.89
N ARG A 12 -24.47 -12.46 2.72
CA ARG A 12 -24.71 -13.56 1.76
C ARG A 12 -23.47 -13.96 1.00
N LEU A 13 -22.53 -13.04 0.71
CA LEU A 13 -21.25 -13.34 0.09
C LEU A 13 -20.29 -14.02 1.07
N LEU A 14 -20.20 -13.55 2.33
CA LEU A 14 -19.39 -14.17 3.37
C LEU A 14 -19.98 -15.52 3.82
N VAL A 15 -21.31 -15.62 3.94
CA VAL A 15 -22.00 -16.89 4.18
C VAL A 15 -21.94 -17.77 2.93
N GLY A 16 -21.95 -17.19 1.73
CA GLY A 16 -21.76 -17.89 0.46
C GLY A 16 -20.33 -18.44 0.30
N ALA A 17 -19.32 -17.67 0.64
CA ALA A 17 -17.92 -18.14 0.66
C ALA A 17 -17.71 -19.19 1.76
N GLY A 18 -18.24 -18.95 2.97
CA GLY A 18 -18.24 -19.93 4.04
C GLY A 18 -19.10 -21.18 3.76
N MET A 19 -20.19 -21.06 2.96
CA MET A 19 -21.00 -22.18 2.50
C MET A 19 -20.39 -22.85 1.26
N LEU A 20 -19.66 -22.16 0.41
CA LEU A 20 -18.85 -22.79 -0.66
C LEU A 20 -17.71 -23.62 -0.06
N LEU A 21 -17.02 -23.11 0.95
CA LEU A 21 -16.02 -23.87 1.71
C LEU A 21 -16.64 -25.01 2.53
N ALA A 22 -17.89 -24.88 3.00
CA ALA A 22 -18.61 -25.91 3.75
C ALA A 22 -19.42 -26.87 2.86
N ALA A 23 -19.66 -26.54 1.59
CA ALA A 23 -20.38 -27.35 0.63
C ALA A 23 -19.46 -28.07 -0.39
N LEU A 24 -18.17 -27.80 -0.36
CA LEU A 24 -17.18 -28.59 -1.08
C LEU A 24 -17.00 -29.91 -0.32
N PRO A 25 -17.03 -31.07 -1.02
CA PRO A 25 -16.64 -32.33 -0.39
C PRO A 25 -15.22 -32.16 0.16
N PRO A 26 -14.87 -32.80 1.29
CA PRO A 26 -13.54 -32.73 1.87
C PRO A 26 -12.55 -33.44 0.97
N ALA A 27 -12.16 -32.81 -0.07
CA ALA A 27 -11.16 -33.30 -0.97
C ALA A 27 -10.49 -32.11 -1.59
N ALA A 28 -9.25 -31.91 -1.13
CA ALA A 28 -8.46 -31.11 -1.95
C ALA A 28 -7.03 -31.02 -1.67
N ALA A 29 -6.15 -31.17 -2.04
CA ALA A 29 -5.08 -31.10 -2.64
C ALA A 29 -3.69 -30.65 -2.50
N GLN A 30 -2.71 -31.15 -3.00
CA GLN A 30 -1.34 -30.81 -2.77
C GLN A 30 -0.37 -31.08 -3.85
N GLY A 31 0.79 -30.60 -3.57
CA GLY A 31 2.04 -31.21 -3.98
C GLY A 31 2.58 -30.72 -5.31
N LEU A 32 1.84 -29.91 -6.03
CA LEU A 32 2.33 -29.27 -7.24
C LEU A 32 2.46 -27.74 -7.10
N ARG A 33 2.07 -27.22 -5.93
CA ARG A 33 2.35 -25.85 -5.49
C ARG A 33 3.06 -25.81 -4.13
N PRO A 34 4.27 -26.34 -3.99
CA PRO A 34 5.00 -26.24 -2.72
C PRO A 34 5.49 -24.82 -2.53
N GLY A 35 4.78 -23.99 -1.81
CA GLY A 35 5.19 -22.59 -1.56
C GLY A 35 5.54 -21.81 -2.83
N GLU A 36 4.97 -22.22 -3.96
CA GLU A 36 5.38 -21.85 -5.31
C GLU A 36 5.36 -20.34 -5.53
N ASP A 37 4.29 -19.72 -5.09
CA ASP A 37 4.08 -18.29 -5.26
C ASP A 37 4.39 -17.50 -3.97
N ARG A 38 4.78 -18.20 -2.89
CA ARG A 38 4.98 -17.59 -1.58
C ARG A 38 5.96 -16.41 -1.58
N LEU A 39 7.07 -16.50 -2.30
CA LEU A 39 8.02 -15.40 -2.42
C LEU A 39 7.45 -14.25 -3.25
N GLU A 40 6.58 -14.52 -4.19
CA GLU A 40 5.94 -13.51 -5.03
C GLU A 40 4.76 -12.87 -4.31
N GLU A 41 3.80 -13.66 -3.81
CA GLU A 41 2.59 -13.22 -3.15
C GLU A 41 2.85 -12.40 -1.87
N THR A 42 3.85 -12.83 -1.08
CA THR A 42 4.20 -12.12 0.16
C THR A 42 5.13 -10.93 -0.07
N ARG A 43 5.66 -10.76 -1.29
CA ARG A 43 6.57 -9.65 -1.60
C ARG A 43 5.86 -8.31 -1.48
N PRO A 44 6.42 -7.35 -0.71
CA PRO A 44 5.82 -6.03 -0.62
C PRO A 44 5.82 -5.36 -2.00
N PRO A 45 4.70 -4.76 -2.45
CA PRO A 45 4.70 -3.99 -3.68
C PRO A 45 5.71 -2.85 -3.58
N LEU A 46 6.46 -2.59 -4.65
CA LEU A 46 7.27 -1.38 -4.73
C LEU A 46 6.32 -0.18 -4.77
N PRO A 47 6.43 0.77 -3.85
CA PRO A 47 5.65 1.99 -3.92
C PRO A 47 6.02 2.77 -5.18
N GLU A 48 5.07 3.52 -5.73
CA GLU A 48 5.37 4.47 -6.78
C GLU A 48 6.33 5.55 -6.27
N PHE A 49 7.16 6.09 -7.18
CA PHE A 49 8.00 7.23 -6.83
C PHE A 49 7.14 8.41 -6.38
N ALA A 50 7.60 9.13 -5.35
CA ALA A 50 6.91 10.33 -4.92
C ALA A 50 6.84 11.35 -6.08
N PRO A 51 5.72 12.04 -6.31
CA PRO A 51 5.65 13.08 -7.31
C PRO A 51 6.65 14.20 -7.01
N ASP A 52 7.22 14.79 -8.05
CA ASP A 52 8.20 15.89 -7.91
C ASP A 52 7.57 17.12 -7.24
N GLU A 53 6.28 17.37 -7.51
CA GLU A 53 5.51 18.44 -6.87
C GLU A 53 4.36 17.82 -6.05
N ARG A 54 4.32 18.14 -4.76
CA ARG A 54 3.20 17.77 -3.89
C ARG A 54 2.06 18.74 -4.08
N PRO A 55 0.80 18.29 -4.22
CA PRO A 55 -0.34 19.20 -4.21
C PRO A 55 -0.35 19.98 -2.89
N VAL A 56 -0.29 21.28 -2.98
CA VAL A 56 -0.32 22.16 -1.82
C VAL A 56 -1.78 22.57 -1.57
N LEU A 57 -2.22 22.47 -0.31
CA LEU A 57 -3.48 23.07 0.09
C LEU A 57 -3.40 24.57 -0.24
N VAL A 58 -4.21 25.03 -1.17
CA VAL A 58 -4.26 26.45 -1.48
C VAL A 58 -4.88 27.14 -0.27
N PRO A 59 -4.11 27.93 0.51
CA PRO A 59 -4.72 28.69 1.59
C PRO A 59 -5.80 29.61 0.99
N PRO A 60 -6.88 29.88 1.72
CA PRO A 60 -7.90 30.78 1.22
C PRO A 60 -7.21 32.07 0.75
N ARG A 61 -7.44 32.44 -0.50
CA ARG A 61 -7.02 33.75 -0.94
C ARG A 61 -7.65 34.69 0.05
N LEU A 62 -6.83 35.40 0.83
CA LEU A 62 -7.32 36.51 1.62
C LEU A 62 -8.19 37.32 0.66
N PRO A 63 -9.44 37.63 1.02
CA PRO A 63 -10.26 38.51 0.18
C PRO A 63 -9.37 39.69 -0.21
N PRO A 64 -9.39 40.13 -1.48
CA PRO A 64 -8.57 41.23 -1.91
C PRO A 64 -8.74 42.31 -0.83
N PRO A 65 -7.66 42.96 -0.36
CA PRO A 65 -7.78 43.98 0.67
C PRO A 65 -8.96 44.85 0.29
N ALA A 66 -9.90 45.01 1.24
CA ALA A 66 -11.12 45.78 0.98
C ALA A 66 -10.71 47.03 0.19
N PRO A 67 -11.36 47.33 -0.96
CA PRO A 67 -10.94 48.45 -1.78
C PRO A 67 -10.66 49.60 -0.83
N GLU A 68 -9.47 50.18 -0.95
CA GLU A 68 -9.07 51.29 -0.07
C GLU A 68 -10.27 52.20 0.08
N PRO A 69 -10.73 52.48 1.31
CA PRO A 69 -11.93 53.23 1.50
C PRO A 69 -11.76 54.51 0.66
N SER A 70 -12.69 54.71 -0.27
CA SER A 70 -12.72 55.88 -1.13
C SER A 70 -12.31 57.08 -0.27
N PRO A 71 -11.34 57.93 -0.67
CA PRO A 71 -10.82 58.96 0.20
C PRO A 71 -11.98 59.65 0.89
N ALA A 72 -12.02 59.55 2.21
CA ALA A 72 -13.11 60.12 3.00
C ALA A 72 -13.26 61.58 2.59
N PRO A 73 -14.48 62.07 2.39
CA PRO A 73 -14.69 63.50 2.08
C PRO A 73 -13.91 64.30 3.12
N ALA A 74 -13.14 65.30 2.64
CA ALA A 74 -12.29 66.11 3.49
C ALA A 74 -13.05 66.53 4.75
N PRO A 75 -12.48 66.41 5.97
CA PRO A 75 -13.16 66.72 7.21
C PRO A 75 -13.67 68.15 7.18
N ARG A 76 -14.93 68.33 7.51
CA ARG A 76 -15.48 69.63 7.67
C ARG A 76 -14.72 70.37 8.79
N PRO A 77 -14.38 71.63 8.66
CA PRO A 77 -13.71 72.40 9.71
C PRO A 77 -14.58 72.36 10.98
N GLY A 78 -14.11 71.65 12.03
CA GLY A 78 -14.79 71.51 13.33
C GLY A 78 -14.99 70.10 13.86
N GLU A 79 -14.73 69.04 13.08
CA GLU A 79 -14.65 67.68 13.58
C GLU A 79 -13.17 67.30 13.78
N GLU A 80 -12.56 67.81 14.85
CA GLU A 80 -11.37 67.14 15.43
C GLU A 80 -11.85 65.81 16.03
N LEU A 81 -11.70 64.73 15.24
CA LEU A 81 -11.73 63.38 15.78
C LEU A 81 -10.65 63.34 16.84
N SER A 82 -11.06 63.12 18.10
CA SER A 82 -10.26 63.01 19.32
C SER A 82 -8.83 62.54 19.04
N GLU A 83 -7.82 63.35 19.45
CA GLU A 83 -6.41 62.93 19.51
C GLU A 83 -6.37 61.56 20.18
N GLY A 84 -5.98 60.49 19.40
CA GLY A 84 -6.13 59.11 19.77
C GLY A 84 -5.56 58.84 21.16
N LEU A 85 -6.32 58.10 21.94
CA LEU A 85 -5.94 57.61 23.26
C LEU A 85 -4.52 57.05 23.18
N ARG A 86 -3.57 57.64 23.92
CA ARG A 86 -2.20 57.18 23.98
C ARG A 86 -1.96 56.50 25.33
N VAL A 87 -1.44 55.27 25.30
CA VAL A 87 -1.23 54.43 26.50
C VAL A 87 0.25 54.15 26.65
N LEU A 88 0.82 54.40 27.82
CA LEU A 88 2.17 53.94 28.14
C LEU A 88 2.13 52.42 28.38
N VAL A 89 2.67 51.63 27.46
CA VAL A 89 2.71 50.17 27.53
C VAL A 89 4.01 49.75 28.18
N ARG A 90 3.95 49.17 29.39
CA ARG A 90 5.06 48.59 30.14
C ARG A 90 5.24 47.12 29.84
N GLY A 91 4.19 46.46 29.39
CA GLY A 91 4.19 45.05 29.05
C GLY A 91 2.85 44.59 28.49
N PHE A 92 2.85 43.33 28.00
CA PHE A 92 1.67 42.68 27.51
C PHE A 92 1.37 41.46 28.36
N ARG A 93 0.08 41.19 28.58
CA ARG A 93 -0.42 39.95 29.17
C ARG A 93 -1.13 39.15 28.11
N PHE A 94 -0.83 37.84 28.01
CA PHE A 94 -1.47 36.98 27.05
C PHE A 94 -2.44 36.01 27.75
N THR A 95 -3.55 35.71 27.09
CA THR A 95 -4.53 34.74 27.55
C THR A 95 -4.99 33.89 26.37
N GLY A 96 -5.18 32.57 26.57
CA GLY A 96 -5.65 31.64 25.55
C GLY A 96 -4.56 31.09 24.61
N ASN A 97 -3.29 31.41 24.84
CA ASN A 97 -2.14 30.88 24.10
C ASN A 97 -1.72 29.51 24.67
N THR A 98 -1.64 28.48 23.83
CA THR A 98 -1.12 27.16 24.17
C THR A 98 0.05 26.74 23.27
N ALA A 99 0.11 27.23 22.04
CA ALA A 99 1.18 26.92 21.09
C ALA A 99 2.50 27.65 21.40
N PHE A 100 2.42 28.87 21.93
CA PHE A 100 3.58 29.69 22.29
C PHE A 100 3.46 30.15 23.74
N ASP A 101 4.55 30.17 24.46
CA ASP A 101 4.62 30.73 25.81
C ASP A 101 4.61 32.26 25.81
N ASP A 102 4.32 32.84 26.97
CA ASP A 102 4.27 34.29 27.13
C ASP A 102 5.61 34.98 26.83
N ALA A 103 6.73 34.31 27.10
CA ALA A 103 8.05 34.85 26.83
C ALA A 103 8.33 35.01 25.33
N THR A 104 7.92 33.99 24.53
CA THR A 104 8.00 34.03 23.07
C THR A 104 7.15 35.17 22.50
N LEU A 105 5.90 35.26 22.93
CA LEU A 105 4.99 36.33 22.46
C LEU A 105 5.43 37.71 22.90
N ALA A 106 5.99 37.87 24.12
CA ALA A 106 6.55 39.13 24.59
C ALA A 106 7.80 39.52 23.78
N ALA A 107 8.61 38.57 23.33
CA ALA A 107 9.76 38.87 22.46
C ALA A 107 9.31 39.41 21.10
N VAL A 108 8.20 38.92 20.52
CA VAL A 108 7.59 39.45 19.28
C VAL A 108 7.16 40.91 19.45
N LEU A 109 6.79 41.29 20.68
CA LEU A 109 6.31 42.65 21.01
C LEU A 109 7.38 43.55 21.65
N SER A 110 8.65 43.19 21.60
CA SER A 110 9.75 43.96 22.20
C SER A 110 9.78 45.41 21.74
N ASP A 111 9.52 45.67 20.46
CA ASP A 111 9.51 47.01 19.86
C ASP A 111 8.30 47.88 20.30
N TYR A 112 7.29 47.28 20.89
CA TYR A 112 6.08 47.92 21.38
C TYR A 112 6.08 48.10 22.91
N THR A 113 7.07 47.58 23.61
CA THR A 113 7.19 47.62 25.07
C THR A 113 8.03 48.82 25.53
N GLY A 114 7.68 49.45 26.65
CA GLY A 114 8.38 50.60 27.21
C GLY A 114 8.09 51.93 26.49
N ARG A 115 7.07 51.99 25.63
CA ARG A 115 6.70 53.14 24.80
C ARG A 115 5.27 53.57 25.04
N THR A 116 5.00 54.85 24.70
CA THR A 116 3.62 55.35 24.62
C THR A 116 3.07 55.05 23.24
N LEU A 117 2.09 54.15 23.16
CA LEU A 117 1.48 53.70 21.90
C LEU A 117 0.14 54.38 21.66
N SER A 118 -0.15 54.65 20.40
CA SER A 118 -1.48 55.01 19.90
C SER A 118 -2.36 53.75 19.76
N THR A 119 -3.66 53.91 19.57
CA THR A 119 -4.56 52.80 19.24
C THR A 119 -4.12 52.07 17.98
N GLU A 120 -3.60 52.79 17.00
CA GLU A 120 -3.12 52.20 15.75
C GLU A 120 -1.85 51.37 15.97
N GLU A 121 -0.90 51.82 16.81
CA GLU A 121 0.29 51.04 17.20
C GLU A 121 -0.08 49.80 18.04
N LEU A 122 -1.13 49.87 18.87
CA LEU A 122 -1.66 48.69 19.59
C LEU A 122 -2.27 47.68 18.63
N ILE A 123 -2.95 48.10 17.58
CA ILE A 123 -3.43 47.23 16.50
C ILE A 123 -2.26 46.58 15.76
N GLN A 124 -1.19 47.34 15.46
CA GLN A 124 0.02 46.80 14.84
C GLN A 124 0.71 45.74 15.73
N ALA A 125 0.75 45.97 17.05
CA ALA A 125 1.27 44.98 18.02
C ALA A 125 0.42 43.69 18.02
N ARG A 126 -0.91 43.83 18.05
CA ARG A 126 -1.84 42.69 17.89
C ARG A 126 -1.57 41.93 16.57
N ASP A 127 -1.42 42.65 15.48
CA ASP A 127 -1.18 42.08 14.16
C ASP A 127 0.20 41.42 14.06
N ALA A 128 1.21 41.89 14.81
CA ALA A 128 2.51 41.23 14.90
C ALA A 128 2.40 39.83 15.53
N VAL A 129 1.62 39.70 16.61
CA VAL A 129 1.34 38.38 17.22
C VAL A 129 0.56 37.49 16.27
N THR A 130 -0.46 38.03 15.61
CA THR A 130 -1.24 37.27 14.60
C THR A 130 -0.34 36.74 13.48
N ARG A 131 0.54 37.60 12.92
CA ARG A 131 1.50 37.19 11.90
C ARG A 131 2.46 36.10 12.39
N HIS A 132 2.86 36.15 13.66
CA HIS A 132 3.71 35.10 14.24
C HIS A 132 3.02 33.73 14.24
N TYR A 133 1.74 33.67 14.63
CA TYR A 133 0.93 32.43 14.57
C TYR A 133 0.78 31.94 13.12
N VAL A 134 0.43 32.84 12.20
CA VAL A 134 0.24 32.51 10.78
C VAL A 134 1.54 31.99 10.15
N ALA A 135 2.68 32.62 10.47
CA ALA A 135 4.00 32.19 9.96
C ALA A 135 4.42 30.80 10.48
N ALA A 136 3.86 30.38 11.61
CA ALA A 136 4.08 29.04 12.19
C ALA A 136 3.04 28.00 11.73
N GLY A 137 2.21 28.29 10.70
CA GLY A 137 1.23 27.35 10.16
C GLY A 137 -0.16 27.44 10.81
N TYR A 138 -0.37 28.27 11.83
CA TYR A 138 -1.65 28.41 12.55
C TYR A 138 -2.52 29.52 11.93
N VAL A 139 -2.90 29.33 10.66
CA VAL A 139 -3.52 30.40 9.83
C VAL A 139 -4.88 30.90 10.32
N SER A 140 -5.59 30.11 11.12
CA SER A 140 -6.88 30.48 11.73
C SER A 140 -6.75 31.02 13.14
N SER A 141 -5.51 31.18 13.64
CA SER A 141 -5.21 31.72 14.97
C SER A 141 -4.78 33.17 14.90
N GLY A 142 -5.06 33.94 15.96
CA GLY A 142 -4.65 35.31 16.01
C GLY A 142 -4.93 35.98 17.37
N ALA A 143 -4.38 37.18 17.54
CA ALA A 143 -4.59 37.97 18.73
C ALA A 143 -5.80 38.88 18.55
N VAL A 144 -6.54 39.11 19.63
CA VAL A 144 -7.64 40.06 19.73
C VAL A 144 -7.28 41.05 20.85
N LEU A 145 -7.45 42.31 20.56
CA LEU A 145 -7.37 43.37 21.57
C LEU A 145 -8.77 43.60 22.14
N PRO A 146 -9.06 43.05 23.35
CA PRO A 146 -10.38 43.26 23.95
C PRO A 146 -10.57 44.70 24.44
N ASP A 147 -11.83 45.09 24.61
CA ASP A 147 -12.13 46.33 25.31
C ASP A 147 -11.64 46.21 26.75
N GLN A 148 -10.73 47.10 27.17
CA GLN A 148 -10.07 47.00 28.47
C GLN A 148 -9.69 48.38 29.01
N SER A 149 -9.60 48.46 30.33
CA SER A 149 -8.92 49.58 31.02
C SER A 149 -7.48 49.17 31.28
N VAL A 150 -6.52 49.94 30.78
CA VAL A 150 -5.10 49.62 30.96
C VAL A 150 -4.66 50.05 32.37
N GLU A 151 -4.43 49.07 33.24
CA GLU A 151 -3.92 49.29 34.59
C GLU A 151 -2.41 49.03 34.63
N ASP A 152 -1.63 49.88 35.31
CA ASP A 152 -0.17 49.79 35.44
C ASP A 152 0.63 49.69 34.12
N GLY A 153 0.01 50.05 32.98
CA GLY A 153 0.63 50.00 31.67
C GLY A 153 0.71 48.56 31.08
N VAL A 154 -0.06 47.63 31.59
CA VAL A 154 -0.16 46.25 31.04
C VAL A 154 -1.36 46.19 30.12
N VAL A 155 -1.11 45.80 28.85
CA VAL A 155 -2.16 45.60 27.83
C VAL A 155 -2.42 44.13 27.69
N GLU A 156 -3.67 43.70 27.81
CA GLU A 156 -4.07 42.33 27.58
C GLU A 156 -4.32 42.05 26.09
N LEU A 157 -3.72 41.00 25.58
CA LEU A 157 -4.00 40.43 24.27
C LEU A 157 -4.58 39.00 24.47
N ARG A 158 -5.81 38.83 24.01
CA ARG A 158 -6.44 37.51 24.02
C ARG A 158 -6.10 36.80 22.73
N ILE A 159 -5.46 35.64 22.85
CA ILE A 159 -5.17 34.76 21.73
C ILE A 159 -6.38 33.87 21.49
N VAL A 160 -6.81 33.82 20.25
CA VAL A 160 -7.82 32.87 19.77
C VAL A 160 -7.08 31.86 18.91
N GLU A 161 -6.84 30.70 19.50
CA GLU A 161 -6.23 29.59 18.77
C GLU A 161 -7.29 28.88 17.95
N GLY A 162 -7.01 28.76 16.65
CA GLY A 162 -7.95 28.25 15.68
C GLY A 162 -8.22 26.76 15.84
N ARG A 163 -9.44 26.34 15.53
CA ARG A 163 -9.84 24.93 15.52
C ARG A 163 -10.56 24.56 14.22
N LEU A 164 -10.48 23.29 13.85
CA LEU A 164 -11.32 22.72 12.80
C LEU A 164 -12.73 22.49 13.34
N GLY A 165 -13.72 23.13 12.76
CA GLY A 165 -15.13 22.97 13.09
C GLY A 165 -15.81 21.97 12.17
N GLU A 166 -16.57 22.50 11.22
CA GLU A 166 -17.33 21.72 10.23
C GLU A 166 -16.41 21.20 9.10
N ILE A 167 -16.60 19.94 8.72
CA ILE A 167 -16.03 19.37 7.50
C ILE A 167 -17.21 19.06 6.58
N GLU A 168 -17.20 19.62 5.39
CA GLU A 168 -18.21 19.43 4.37
C GLU A 168 -17.59 18.67 3.20
N VAL A 169 -18.16 17.50 2.86
CA VAL A 169 -17.62 16.63 1.83
C VAL A 169 -18.66 16.50 0.73
N GLU A 170 -18.31 16.89 -0.47
CA GLU A 170 -19.13 16.79 -1.68
C GLU A 170 -18.50 15.85 -2.70
N GLY A 171 -19.28 15.39 -3.68
CA GLY A 171 -18.81 14.56 -4.80
C GLY A 171 -18.74 13.07 -4.52
N LEU A 172 -19.09 12.62 -3.30
CA LEU A 172 -19.12 11.21 -2.95
C LEU A 172 -20.33 10.50 -3.55
N GLU A 173 -20.12 9.34 -4.14
CA GLU A 173 -21.14 8.47 -4.71
C GLU A 173 -21.33 7.18 -3.91
N THR A 174 -20.22 6.56 -3.52
CA THR A 174 -20.19 5.25 -2.84
C THR A 174 -19.49 5.29 -1.49
N LEU A 175 -18.52 6.18 -1.28
CA LEU A 175 -17.83 6.35 0.00
C LEU A 175 -18.76 7.01 1.04
N ASP A 176 -18.65 6.55 2.27
CA ASP A 176 -19.30 7.18 3.41
C ASP A 176 -18.58 8.50 3.75
N PRO A 177 -19.27 9.65 3.83
CA PRO A 177 -18.66 10.91 4.26
C PRO A 177 -17.91 10.78 5.60
N GLU A 178 -18.41 9.99 6.54
CA GLU A 178 -17.78 9.75 7.83
C GLU A 178 -16.37 9.12 7.67
N PHE A 179 -16.16 8.27 6.66
CA PHE A 179 -14.85 7.68 6.36
C PHE A 179 -13.80 8.76 6.07
N VAL A 180 -14.16 9.80 5.33
CA VAL A 180 -13.29 10.93 5.00
C VAL A 180 -13.11 11.84 6.21
N GLU A 181 -14.21 12.20 6.87
CA GLU A 181 -14.19 13.10 8.02
C GLU A 181 -13.33 12.59 9.17
N GLU A 182 -13.51 11.33 9.59
CA GLU A 182 -12.76 10.73 10.70
C GLU A 182 -11.24 10.80 10.48
N ARG A 183 -10.79 10.57 9.24
CA ARG A 183 -9.37 10.61 8.87
C ARG A 183 -8.79 12.02 8.94
N LEU A 184 -9.55 13.01 8.49
CA LEU A 184 -9.14 14.41 8.54
C LEU A 184 -9.18 14.97 9.96
N ARG A 185 -10.12 14.51 10.81
CA ARG A 185 -10.19 14.88 12.23
C ARG A 185 -8.97 14.43 13.02
N LEU A 186 -8.17 13.48 12.54
CA LEU A 186 -6.87 13.14 13.14
C LEU A 186 -5.86 14.30 13.12
N ALA A 187 -6.06 15.29 12.24
CA ALA A 187 -5.27 16.53 12.20
C ALA A 187 -5.91 17.71 12.97
N ALA A 188 -7.12 17.52 13.51
CA ALA A 188 -7.88 18.57 14.19
C ALA A 188 -7.33 18.86 15.60
N GLY A 189 -6.12 19.43 15.67
CA GLY A 189 -5.56 19.98 16.91
C GLY A 189 -6.06 21.37 17.21
N VAL A 190 -5.78 21.85 18.44
CA VAL A 190 -5.93 23.27 18.82
C VAL A 190 -4.57 23.73 19.32
N PRO A 191 -3.96 24.72 18.64
CA PRO A 191 -4.41 25.38 17.40
C PRO A 191 -4.39 24.46 16.19
N LEU A 192 -5.23 24.76 15.18
CA LEU A 192 -5.26 24.05 13.91
C LEU A 192 -3.98 24.34 13.12
N ASP A 193 -3.23 23.28 12.87
CA ASP A 193 -2.02 23.26 12.06
C ASP A 193 -2.39 22.89 10.60
N VAL A 194 -2.19 23.83 9.69
CA VAL A 194 -2.57 23.66 8.27
C VAL A 194 -1.62 22.71 7.54
N ASP A 195 -0.37 22.62 7.96
CA ASP A 195 0.60 21.70 7.34
C ASP A 195 0.23 20.26 7.67
N ARG A 196 -0.16 19.98 8.92
CA ARG A 196 -0.68 18.66 9.32
C ARG A 196 -1.99 18.31 8.62
N LEU A 197 -2.90 19.31 8.45
CA LEU A 197 -4.14 19.09 7.71
C LEU A 197 -3.85 18.77 6.24
N SER A 198 -2.92 19.51 5.63
CA SER A 198 -2.48 19.28 4.25
C SER A 198 -1.87 17.89 4.08
N GLU A 199 -1.02 17.46 5.01
CA GLU A 199 -0.46 16.11 5.01
C GLU A 199 -1.57 15.04 5.06
N ARG A 200 -2.59 15.22 5.90
CA ARG A 200 -3.72 14.27 5.99
C ARG A 200 -4.56 14.22 4.71
N ILE A 201 -4.76 15.35 4.05
CA ILE A 201 -5.44 15.39 2.74
C ILE A 201 -4.60 14.65 1.68
N GLN A 202 -3.29 14.83 1.69
CA GLN A 202 -2.40 14.12 0.76
C GLN A 202 -2.34 12.62 1.05
N LEU A 203 -2.39 12.20 2.33
CA LEU A 203 -2.51 10.78 2.71
C LEU A 203 -3.87 10.19 2.29
N LEU A 204 -4.93 11.00 2.31
CA LEU A 204 -6.24 10.59 1.82
C LEU A 204 -6.26 10.39 0.30
N LEU A 205 -5.52 11.23 -0.47
CA LEU A 205 -5.30 11.03 -1.91
C LEU A 205 -4.55 9.72 -2.25
N GLY A 206 -3.83 9.14 -1.30
CA GLY A 206 -3.20 7.83 -1.45
C GLY A 206 -4.17 6.65 -1.22
N ASP A 207 -5.44 6.90 -0.95
CA ASP A 207 -6.45 5.85 -0.79
C ASP A 207 -6.95 5.37 -2.15
N ALA A 208 -7.05 4.05 -2.32
CA ALA A 208 -7.42 3.44 -3.60
C ALA A 208 -8.82 3.80 -4.10
N ALA A 209 -9.73 4.21 -3.20
CA ALA A 209 -11.09 4.62 -3.54
C ALA A 209 -11.20 6.10 -3.98
N ILE A 210 -10.10 6.87 -3.94
CA ILE A 210 -10.12 8.31 -4.19
C ILE A 210 -9.17 8.65 -5.34
N GLU A 211 -9.72 9.23 -6.41
CA GLU A 211 -8.95 9.69 -7.56
C GLU A 211 -8.40 11.11 -7.35
N ARG A 212 -9.24 12.00 -6.79
CA ARG A 212 -8.87 13.42 -6.62
C ARG A 212 -9.59 14.03 -5.42
N VAL A 213 -8.89 14.93 -4.73
CA VAL A 213 -9.45 15.78 -3.67
C VAL A 213 -9.08 17.22 -3.95
N ASN A 214 -10.07 18.12 -3.99
CA ASN A 214 -9.87 19.55 -3.92
C ASN A 214 -10.33 20.01 -2.52
N ALA A 215 -9.48 20.72 -1.81
CA ALA A 215 -9.77 21.16 -0.45
C ALA A 215 -9.70 22.68 -0.32
N ARG A 216 -10.65 23.26 0.40
CA ARG A 216 -10.69 24.68 0.72
C ARG A 216 -10.95 24.87 2.20
N LEU A 217 -10.13 25.69 2.86
CA LEU A 217 -10.33 26.12 4.23
C LEU A 217 -10.99 27.50 4.23
N SER A 218 -12.15 27.65 4.87
CA SER A 218 -12.91 28.89 4.98
C SER A 218 -13.18 29.22 6.46
N PRO A 219 -13.49 30.49 6.82
CA PRO A 219 -13.91 30.83 8.18
C PRO A 219 -15.18 30.09 8.58
N GLY A 220 -15.20 29.56 9.79
CA GLY A 220 -16.37 28.94 10.38
C GLY A 220 -17.37 29.93 10.98
N ARG A 221 -18.31 29.44 11.76
CA ARG A 221 -19.40 30.24 12.36
C ARG A 221 -18.95 31.02 13.58
N GLU A 222 -17.95 30.51 14.30
CA GLU A 222 -17.43 31.14 15.51
C GLU A 222 -16.03 31.71 15.26
N LEU A 223 -15.63 32.66 16.09
CA LEU A 223 -14.29 33.23 16.05
C LEU A 223 -13.23 32.15 16.32
N GLY A 224 -12.25 32.03 15.44
CA GLY A 224 -11.22 31.00 15.50
C GLY A 224 -11.66 29.64 14.95
N GLU A 225 -12.90 29.49 14.50
CA GLU A 225 -13.36 28.27 13.84
C GLU A 225 -13.07 28.31 12.35
N SER A 226 -12.64 27.18 11.78
CA SER A 226 -12.46 26.99 10.35
C SER A 226 -13.39 25.90 9.85
N ARG A 227 -13.97 26.10 8.67
CA ARG A 227 -14.71 25.10 7.90
C ARG A 227 -13.81 24.55 6.81
N LEU A 228 -13.75 23.25 6.67
CA LEU A 228 -13.07 22.56 5.59
C LEU A 228 -14.11 22.05 4.58
N GLU A 229 -14.02 22.54 3.36
CA GLU A 229 -14.84 22.14 2.22
C GLU A 229 -14.00 21.24 1.32
N LEU A 230 -14.50 20.04 1.00
CA LEU A 230 -13.83 19.04 0.18
C LEU A 230 -14.73 18.68 -1.01
N ASP A 231 -14.15 18.71 -2.21
CA ASP A 231 -14.73 18.16 -3.43
C ASP A 231 -13.90 16.93 -3.81
N VAL A 232 -14.53 15.75 -3.67
CA VAL A 232 -13.87 14.45 -3.83
C VAL A 232 -14.37 13.78 -5.10
N VAL A 233 -13.46 13.23 -5.88
CA VAL A 233 -13.78 12.36 -7.01
C VAL A 233 -13.33 10.95 -6.65
N GLU A 234 -14.26 10.02 -6.69
CA GLU A 234 -14.00 8.60 -6.42
C GLU A 234 -13.37 7.91 -7.64
N THR A 235 -12.55 6.89 -7.39
CA THR A 235 -12.08 5.98 -8.43
C THR A 235 -13.26 5.14 -8.97
N PRO A 236 -13.17 4.60 -10.19
CA PRO A 236 -14.19 3.67 -10.69
C PRO A 236 -14.47 2.54 -9.68
N PRO A 237 -15.74 2.15 -9.50
CA PRO A 237 -16.13 1.22 -8.44
C PRO A 237 -15.61 -0.20 -8.62
N TYR A 238 -15.15 -0.55 -9.81
CA TYR A 238 -14.52 -1.83 -10.10
C TYR A 238 -13.40 -1.65 -11.12
N ARG A 239 -12.44 -2.58 -11.06
CA ARG A 239 -11.35 -2.72 -12.02
C ARG A 239 -11.27 -4.19 -12.41
N THR A 240 -10.98 -4.45 -13.68
CA THR A 240 -10.76 -5.80 -14.20
C THR A 240 -9.38 -5.85 -14.85
N ASP A 241 -8.56 -6.78 -14.44
CA ASP A 241 -7.23 -7.01 -14.97
C ASP A 241 -7.19 -8.40 -15.64
N LEU A 242 -6.64 -8.47 -16.83
CA LEU A 242 -6.37 -9.72 -17.55
C LEU A 242 -4.86 -9.85 -17.73
N ARG A 243 -4.31 -11.00 -17.36
CA ARG A 243 -2.90 -11.36 -17.57
C ARG A 243 -2.81 -12.67 -18.35
N LEU A 244 -1.96 -12.70 -19.36
CA LEU A 244 -1.59 -13.90 -20.09
C LEU A 244 -0.08 -14.07 -19.95
N SER A 245 0.39 -15.23 -19.55
CA SER A 245 1.81 -15.47 -19.26
C SER A 245 2.15 -16.97 -19.40
N ASN A 246 3.47 -17.26 -19.40
CA ASN A 246 3.99 -18.62 -19.24
C ASN A 246 4.87 -18.73 -17.99
N ASP A 247 4.43 -18.15 -16.88
CA ASP A 247 5.19 -18.10 -15.64
C ASP A 247 4.80 -19.18 -14.61
N ARG A 248 3.92 -20.12 -14.99
CA ARG A 248 3.54 -21.28 -14.17
C ARG A 248 4.53 -22.40 -14.37
N SER A 249 4.45 -23.40 -13.48
CA SER A 249 5.24 -24.62 -13.64
C SER A 249 4.85 -25.37 -14.92
N PRO A 250 5.81 -25.77 -15.78
CA PRO A 250 5.52 -26.62 -16.94
C PRO A 250 4.76 -27.90 -16.57
N ALA A 251 4.95 -28.41 -15.35
CA ALA A 251 4.25 -29.61 -14.88
C ALA A 251 2.72 -29.49 -14.90
N ILE A 252 2.17 -28.29 -14.77
CA ILE A 252 0.73 -27.99 -14.77
C ILE A 252 0.32 -27.09 -15.96
N GLY A 253 1.19 -26.95 -16.96
CA GLY A 253 0.99 -26.09 -18.12
C GLY A 253 1.46 -24.67 -17.87
N ALA A 254 2.63 -24.32 -18.43
CA ALA A 254 3.27 -23.03 -18.21
C ALA A 254 2.45 -21.86 -18.71
N GLU A 255 1.82 -22.01 -19.90
CA GLU A 255 0.98 -20.98 -20.49
C GLU A 255 -0.39 -20.95 -19.85
N GLY A 256 -0.83 -19.75 -19.47
CA GLY A 256 -2.15 -19.58 -18.89
C GLY A 256 -2.64 -18.15 -18.85
N GLY A 257 -3.81 -17.99 -18.28
CA GLY A 257 -4.47 -16.70 -18.12
C GLY A 257 -5.01 -16.49 -16.72
N GLU A 258 -4.90 -15.27 -16.25
CA GLU A 258 -5.45 -14.78 -15.00
C GLU A 258 -6.47 -13.68 -15.28
N LEU A 259 -7.61 -13.75 -14.65
CA LEU A 259 -8.65 -12.72 -14.66
C LEU A 259 -8.89 -12.27 -13.22
N ALA A 260 -8.53 -11.02 -12.90
CA ALA A 260 -8.79 -10.43 -11.60
C ALA A 260 -9.85 -9.34 -11.70
N VAL A 261 -10.83 -9.36 -10.78
CA VAL A 261 -11.85 -8.32 -10.64
C VAL A 261 -11.76 -7.75 -9.23
N THR A 262 -11.53 -6.45 -9.13
CA THR A 262 -11.48 -5.74 -7.86
C THR A 262 -12.65 -4.77 -7.76
N PHE A 263 -13.48 -4.94 -6.75
CA PHE A 263 -14.49 -3.97 -6.32
C PHE A 263 -13.86 -3.10 -5.25
N GLY A 264 -13.60 -1.82 -5.53
CA GLY A 264 -12.78 -0.96 -4.68
C GLY A 264 -13.44 -0.54 -3.37
N ASN A 265 -14.77 -0.57 -3.29
CA ASN A 265 -15.52 -0.05 -2.15
C ASN A 265 -16.92 -0.67 -2.06
N LEU A 266 -17.09 -1.70 -1.23
CA LEU A 266 -18.38 -2.41 -1.09
C LEU A 266 -19.31 -1.79 -0.04
N LEU A 267 -18.77 -1.42 1.13
CA LEU A 267 -19.53 -0.90 2.27
C LEU A 267 -19.43 0.61 2.44
N GLY A 268 -18.66 1.28 1.60
CA GLY A 268 -18.44 2.72 1.69
C GLY A 268 -17.24 3.13 2.55
N ARG A 269 -16.31 2.23 2.82
CA ARG A 269 -15.16 2.48 3.72
C ARG A 269 -13.80 2.24 3.05
N SER A 270 -13.73 2.30 1.72
CA SER A 270 -12.53 1.89 0.97
C SER A 270 -12.15 0.45 1.34
N ASP A 271 -13.10 -0.43 1.15
CA ASP A 271 -13.09 -1.84 1.53
C ASP A 271 -13.10 -2.72 0.26
N PRO A 272 -11.92 -2.98 -0.33
CA PRO A 272 -11.83 -3.74 -1.57
C PRO A 272 -12.18 -5.21 -1.37
N LEU A 273 -12.91 -5.77 -2.37
CA LEU A 273 -13.04 -7.19 -2.62
C LEU A 273 -12.33 -7.51 -3.94
N ARG A 274 -11.31 -8.36 -3.90
CA ARG A 274 -10.63 -8.91 -5.08
C ARG A 274 -11.06 -10.35 -5.29
N LEU A 275 -11.41 -10.67 -6.52
CA LEU A 275 -11.69 -12.02 -6.99
C LEU A 275 -10.74 -12.31 -8.14
N GLU A 276 -10.12 -13.47 -8.13
CA GLU A 276 -9.12 -13.86 -9.12
C GLU A 276 -9.37 -15.29 -9.57
N LEU A 277 -9.30 -15.51 -10.86
CA LEU A 277 -9.39 -16.81 -11.51
C LEU A 277 -8.17 -16.99 -12.39
N GLU A 278 -7.39 -18.02 -12.10
CA GLU A 278 -6.24 -18.42 -12.90
C GLU A 278 -6.50 -19.78 -13.54
N VAL A 279 -6.13 -19.92 -14.82
CA VAL A 279 -6.30 -21.16 -15.58
C VAL A 279 -5.11 -21.42 -16.48
N SER A 280 -4.66 -22.69 -16.51
CA SER A 280 -3.73 -23.21 -17.51
C SER A 280 -4.23 -24.55 -18.05
N GLU A 281 -3.40 -25.32 -18.74
CA GLU A 281 -3.75 -26.65 -19.23
C GLU A 281 -4.14 -27.59 -18.07
N GLY A 282 -3.34 -27.61 -16.99
CA GLY A 282 -3.56 -28.47 -15.82
C GLY A 282 -3.96 -27.72 -14.56
N LEU A 283 -4.19 -26.39 -14.58
CA LEU A 283 -4.48 -25.61 -13.39
C LEU A 283 -5.84 -24.93 -13.47
N ARG A 284 -6.56 -24.95 -12.36
CA ARG A 284 -7.71 -24.08 -12.08
C ARG A 284 -7.57 -23.58 -10.66
N ASP A 285 -7.37 -22.27 -10.53
CA ASP A 285 -7.22 -21.62 -9.25
C ASP A 285 -8.22 -20.49 -9.10
N PHE A 286 -8.78 -20.36 -7.91
CA PHE A 286 -9.67 -19.28 -7.54
C PHE A 286 -9.27 -18.69 -6.20
N THR A 287 -8.95 -17.40 -6.20
CA THR A 287 -8.63 -16.62 -5.00
C THR A 287 -9.66 -15.53 -4.76
N ALA A 288 -10.01 -15.33 -3.49
CA ALA A 288 -10.89 -14.23 -3.05
C ALA A 288 -10.30 -13.55 -1.82
N GLY A 289 -10.15 -12.23 -1.87
CA GLY A 289 -9.64 -11.44 -0.77
C GLY A 289 -10.52 -10.23 -0.48
N TYR A 290 -10.82 -9.98 0.79
CA TYR A 290 -11.58 -8.83 1.26
C TYR A 290 -10.87 -8.17 2.42
N SER A 291 -10.82 -6.83 2.43
CA SER A 291 -10.29 -6.09 3.56
C SER A 291 -11.14 -4.87 3.88
N VAL A 292 -11.29 -4.56 5.17
CA VAL A 292 -12.09 -3.42 5.63
C VAL A 292 -11.36 -2.66 6.74
N PRO A 293 -11.22 -1.32 6.64
CA PRO A 293 -10.69 -0.52 7.73
C PRO A 293 -11.71 -0.42 8.87
N LEU A 294 -11.25 -0.73 10.07
CA LEU A 294 -12.06 -0.70 11.31
C LEU A 294 -11.96 0.64 12.02
N THR A 295 -10.92 1.42 11.77
CA THR A 295 -10.66 2.70 12.44
C THR A 295 -10.14 3.76 11.47
N ALA A 296 -10.25 5.02 11.85
CA ALA A 296 -9.66 6.15 11.11
C ALA A 296 -8.12 6.08 10.99
N ARG A 297 -7.44 5.31 11.85
CA ARG A 297 -5.99 5.04 11.79
C ARG A 297 -5.63 3.85 10.91
N ASP A 298 -6.60 3.34 10.16
CA ASP A 298 -6.42 2.28 9.17
C ASP A 298 -6.01 0.92 9.76
N LEU A 299 -6.51 0.61 10.99
CA LEU A 299 -6.53 -0.78 11.44
C LEU A 299 -7.50 -1.53 10.51
N ARG A 300 -6.99 -2.48 9.73
CA ARG A 300 -7.76 -3.27 8.77
C ARG A 300 -7.94 -4.69 9.26
N LEU A 301 -9.14 -5.23 9.09
CA LEU A 301 -9.42 -6.65 9.12
C LEU A 301 -9.36 -7.15 7.67
N PHE A 302 -8.71 -8.28 7.43
CA PHE A 302 -8.75 -8.94 6.13
C PHE A 302 -9.08 -10.42 6.25
N VAL A 303 -9.65 -10.94 5.19
CA VAL A 303 -9.94 -12.36 4.99
C VAL A 303 -9.55 -12.70 3.56
N ALA A 304 -8.76 -13.74 3.38
CA ALA A 304 -8.41 -14.27 2.07
C ALA A 304 -8.66 -15.78 2.04
N GLY A 305 -9.05 -16.28 0.89
CA GLY A 305 -9.25 -17.71 0.67
C GLY A 305 -8.86 -18.09 -0.75
N GLU A 306 -8.29 -19.27 -0.90
CA GLU A 306 -7.84 -19.85 -2.15
C GLU A 306 -8.32 -21.30 -2.26
N ILE A 307 -8.70 -21.70 -3.45
CA ILE A 307 -8.96 -23.09 -3.83
C ILE A 307 -8.33 -23.37 -5.18
N SER A 308 -7.58 -24.47 -5.26
CA SER A 308 -6.83 -24.83 -6.45
C SER A 308 -6.96 -26.32 -6.76
N ASP A 309 -7.22 -26.63 -8.02
CA ASP A 309 -7.14 -27.99 -8.58
C ASP A 309 -6.02 -28.00 -9.64
N ALA A 310 -5.08 -28.92 -9.55
CA ALA A 310 -3.99 -29.06 -10.49
C ALA A 310 -3.77 -30.51 -10.93
N ASP A 311 -3.67 -30.69 -12.25
CA ASP A 311 -3.39 -31.97 -12.92
C ASP A 311 -1.99 -31.88 -13.55
N VAL A 312 -1.14 -32.91 -13.35
CA VAL A 312 0.16 -32.93 -14.02
C VAL A 312 -0.04 -33.30 -15.49
N VAL A 313 0.36 -32.38 -16.37
CA VAL A 313 0.21 -32.52 -17.83
C VAL A 313 1.46 -33.07 -18.52
N THR A 314 2.62 -33.05 -17.84
CA THR A 314 3.89 -33.55 -18.37
C THR A 314 4.16 -35.02 -18.02
N SER A 315 4.82 -35.76 -18.92
CA SER A 315 5.24 -37.17 -18.68
C SER A 315 6.38 -37.20 -17.64
N PRO A 316 6.47 -38.24 -16.79
CA PRO A 316 5.54 -39.37 -16.66
C PRO A 316 4.32 -39.10 -15.76
N GLY A 317 4.17 -37.94 -15.18
CA GLY A 317 3.10 -37.61 -14.24
C GLY A 317 1.70 -37.67 -14.87
N SER A 318 1.56 -37.23 -16.11
CA SER A 318 0.30 -37.27 -16.86
C SER A 318 -0.17 -38.72 -17.14
N GLU A 319 0.78 -39.65 -17.37
CA GLU A 319 0.46 -41.08 -17.58
C GLU A 319 0.04 -41.77 -16.27
N LEU A 320 0.44 -41.22 -15.13
CA LEU A 320 0.17 -41.70 -13.80
C LEU A 320 -1.02 -41.03 -13.13
N ASP A 321 -1.72 -40.15 -13.86
CA ASP A 321 -2.89 -39.41 -13.36
C ASP A 321 -2.59 -38.78 -11.99
N VAL A 322 -1.52 -37.97 -11.96
CA VAL A 322 -1.12 -37.22 -10.76
C VAL A 322 -1.94 -35.97 -10.66
N GLU A 323 -2.78 -35.92 -9.65
CA GLU A 323 -3.62 -34.75 -9.34
C GLU A 323 -3.24 -34.14 -8.00
N SER A 324 -3.58 -32.89 -7.87
CA SER A 324 -3.37 -32.12 -6.66
C SER A 324 -4.52 -31.13 -6.47
N ARG A 325 -4.96 -30.91 -5.22
CA ARG A 325 -6.01 -29.95 -4.86
C ARG A 325 -5.61 -29.24 -3.58
N TYR A 326 -5.80 -28.00 -3.44
CA TYR A 326 -5.37 -27.15 -2.34
C TYR A 326 -6.50 -26.23 -1.90
N ALA A 327 -6.58 -25.95 -0.61
CA ALA A 327 -7.46 -24.94 -0.05
C ALA A 327 -6.78 -24.20 1.10
N ALA A 328 -6.86 -22.88 1.10
CA ALA A 328 -6.37 -22.03 2.17
C ALA A 328 -7.42 -21.01 2.62
N LEU A 329 -7.35 -20.66 3.90
CA LEU A 329 -8.12 -19.57 4.48
C LEU A 329 -7.23 -18.80 5.45
N GLU A 330 -7.07 -17.52 5.20
CA GLU A 330 -6.35 -16.59 6.05
C GLU A 330 -7.29 -15.53 6.63
N VAL A 331 -7.16 -15.25 7.91
CA VAL A 331 -7.87 -14.16 8.59
C VAL A 331 -6.86 -13.39 9.42
N GLY A 332 -6.80 -12.06 9.24
CA GLY A 332 -5.81 -11.27 9.93
C GLY A 332 -6.20 -9.81 10.11
N VAL A 333 -5.35 -9.13 10.85
CA VAL A 333 -5.41 -7.69 11.05
C VAL A 333 -4.08 -7.05 10.72
N GLU A 334 -4.13 -5.85 10.16
CA GLU A 334 -2.94 -5.05 9.89
C GLU A 334 -3.18 -3.58 10.23
N MET A 335 -2.14 -2.87 10.59
CA MET A 335 -2.22 -1.45 10.93
C MET A 335 -0.93 -0.72 10.58
N PRO A 336 -0.98 0.47 9.94
CA PRO A 336 0.18 1.35 9.85
C PRO A 336 0.46 1.99 11.22
N VAL A 337 1.61 1.68 11.80
CA VAL A 337 2.09 2.29 13.06
C VAL A 337 2.85 3.60 12.82
N LEU A 338 3.36 3.77 11.61
CA LEU A 338 3.91 5.02 11.09
C LEU A 338 3.38 5.22 9.68
N ARG A 339 2.81 6.39 9.40
CA ARG A 339 2.35 6.75 8.05
C ARG A 339 2.54 8.23 7.82
N THR A 340 3.47 8.55 6.91
CA THR A 340 3.75 9.88 6.39
C THR A 340 3.71 9.85 4.87
N LEU A 341 3.93 10.97 4.21
CA LEU A 341 3.96 11.02 2.75
C LEU A 341 5.13 10.24 2.14
N ASP A 342 6.23 10.14 2.87
CA ASP A 342 7.48 9.55 2.38
C ASP A 342 7.69 8.12 2.87
N GLN A 343 7.04 7.70 3.94
CA GLN A 343 7.27 6.38 4.54
C GLN A 343 6.06 5.83 5.28
N GLU A 344 5.94 4.52 5.24
CA GLU A 344 4.96 3.77 6.01
C GLU A 344 5.62 2.58 6.67
N LEU A 345 5.31 2.34 7.94
CA LEU A 345 5.60 1.09 8.65
C LEU A 345 4.29 0.46 9.05
N ARG A 346 3.99 -0.71 8.52
CA ARG A 346 2.80 -1.51 8.80
C ARG A 346 3.18 -2.75 9.58
N VAL A 347 2.35 -3.13 10.53
CA VAL A 347 2.46 -4.40 11.27
C VAL A 347 1.18 -5.19 11.09
N GLY A 348 1.30 -6.51 11.02
CA GLY A 348 0.17 -7.40 10.84
C GLY A 348 0.30 -8.67 11.66
N ALA A 349 -0.84 -9.29 11.91
CA ALA A 349 -0.95 -10.63 12.48
C ALA A 349 -2.10 -11.37 11.81
N SER A 350 -1.87 -12.60 11.38
CA SER A 350 -2.87 -13.45 10.74
C SER A 350 -2.79 -14.89 11.21
N LEU A 351 -3.91 -15.58 11.12
CA LEU A 351 -4.01 -17.02 11.26
C LEU A 351 -4.41 -17.60 9.91
N GLU A 352 -3.60 -18.49 9.41
CA GLU A 352 -3.83 -19.19 8.15
C GLU A 352 -4.02 -20.66 8.38
N ARG A 353 -5.00 -21.24 7.69
CA ARG A 353 -5.25 -22.67 7.63
C ARG A 353 -5.10 -23.11 6.18
N GLN A 354 -4.21 -24.07 5.95
CA GLN A 354 -3.95 -24.68 4.65
C GLN A 354 -4.29 -26.17 4.75
N HIS A 355 -4.93 -26.68 3.72
CA HIS A 355 -5.28 -28.09 3.58
C HIS A 355 -4.95 -28.53 2.17
N SER A 356 -4.36 -29.68 2.06
CA SER A 356 -3.91 -30.15 0.78
C SER A 356 -3.90 -31.68 0.64
N GLU A 357 -4.25 -32.22 -0.56
CA GLU A 357 -4.29 -33.64 -0.89
C GLU A 357 -3.63 -33.92 -2.25
N THR A 358 -2.93 -35.05 -2.36
CA THR A 358 -2.37 -35.54 -3.62
C THR A 358 -2.88 -36.89 -3.99
N TYR A 359 -3.00 -37.15 -5.28
CA TYR A 359 -3.54 -38.37 -5.85
C TYR A 359 -2.58 -38.96 -6.88
N LEU A 360 -2.60 -40.28 -7.01
CA LEU A 360 -1.93 -41.08 -8.02
C LEU A 360 -2.91 -42.15 -8.52
N LEU A 361 -3.23 -42.14 -9.82
CA LEU A 361 -4.21 -43.05 -10.42
C LEU A 361 -5.56 -43.00 -9.69
N GLY A 362 -6.04 -41.80 -9.36
CA GLY A 362 -7.30 -41.59 -8.67
C GLY A 362 -7.34 -42.02 -7.21
N ARG A 363 -6.19 -42.31 -6.57
CA ARG A 363 -6.08 -42.70 -5.16
C ARG A 363 -5.17 -41.73 -4.43
N ARG A 364 -5.48 -41.40 -3.21
CA ARG A 364 -4.60 -40.59 -2.35
C ARG A 364 -3.23 -41.25 -2.23
N PHE A 365 -2.19 -40.44 -2.42
CA PHE A 365 -0.81 -40.91 -2.39
C PHE A 365 0.12 -39.79 -1.87
N SER A 366 0.96 -40.15 -0.90
CA SER A 366 1.93 -39.21 -0.32
C SER A 366 3.19 -39.13 -1.17
N PHE A 367 3.39 -38.03 -1.90
CA PHE A 367 4.62 -37.79 -2.67
C PHE A 367 5.72 -37.18 -1.81
N SER A 368 5.39 -36.59 -0.66
CA SER A 368 6.33 -35.87 0.19
C SER A 368 6.40 -36.48 1.58
N PRO A 369 7.57 -36.45 2.25
CA PRO A 369 7.66 -36.75 3.65
C PRO A 369 6.74 -35.83 4.47
N GLY A 370 6.07 -36.35 5.48
CA GLY A 370 5.13 -35.62 6.32
C GLY A 370 3.69 -35.60 5.81
N ALA A 371 3.40 -36.06 4.58
CA ALA A 371 2.03 -36.27 4.13
C ALA A 371 1.49 -37.61 4.66
N GLU A 372 0.28 -37.64 5.21
CA GLU A 372 -0.43 -38.82 5.68
C GLU A 372 -1.55 -39.20 4.70
N ASP A 373 -1.47 -40.37 4.09
CA ASP A 373 -2.45 -40.82 3.08
C ASP A 373 -2.71 -39.79 1.97
N GLY A 374 -1.67 -39.02 1.56
CA GLY A 374 -1.77 -37.97 0.56
C GLY A 374 -2.27 -36.63 1.10
N GLU A 375 -2.55 -36.52 2.38
CA GLU A 375 -3.03 -35.25 3.00
C GLU A 375 -1.94 -34.57 3.80
N THR A 376 -1.94 -33.24 3.81
CA THR A 376 -1.24 -32.39 4.79
C THR A 376 -2.09 -31.22 5.21
N ASP A 377 -1.99 -30.88 6.46
CA ASP A 377 -2.74 -29.81 7.11
C ASP A 377 -1.79 -28.90 7.89
N VAL A 378 -1.79 -27.63 7.58
CA VAL A 378 -1.00 -26.61 8.28
C VAL A 378 -1.92 -25.54 8.87
N THR A 379 -1.67 -25.18 10.13
CA THR A 379 -2.24 -23.99 10.74
C THR A 379 -1.10 -23.12 11.23
N ALA A 380 -0.94 -21.92 10.68
CA ALA A 380 0.17 -21.03 10.99
C ALA A 380 -0.30 -19.66 11.51
N LEU A 381 0.30 -19.21 12.61
CA LEU A 381 0.24 -17.81 13.03
C LEU A 381 1.38 -17.07 12.34
N ARG A 382 1.03 -16.00 11.59
CA ARG A 382 2.00 -15.16 10.91
C ARG A 382 2.04 -13.77 11.53
N LEU A 383 3.24 -13.29 11.84
CA LEU A 383 3.48 -11.93 12.33
C LEU A 383 4.33 -11.19 11.31
N SER A 384 3.81 -10.12 10.73
CA SER A 384 4.47 -9.38 9.65
C SER A 384 4.78 -7.94 10.02
N GLN A 385 5.88 -7.45 9.47
CA GLN A 385 6.30 -6.06 9.51
C GLN A 385 6.68 -5.66 8.09
N GLN A 386 6.12 -4.58 7.59
CA GLN A 386 6.43 -4.04 6.28
C GLN A 386 6.78 -2.57 6.40
N TRP A 387 7.97 -2.20 5.94
CA TRP A 387 8.38 -0.81 5.85
C TRP A 387 8.64 -0.43 4.41
N GLN A 388 8.13 0.74 4.04
CA GLN A 388 8.40 1.31 2.74
C GLN A 388 8.79 2.78 2.87
N HIS A 389 9.68 3.20 1.99
CA HIS A 389 10.10 4.58 1.86
C HIS A 389 10.15 4.96 0.39
N ARG A 390 9.67 6.17 0.07
CA ARG A 390 9.67 6.72 -1.28
C ARG A 390 10.12 8.16 -1.30
N SER A 391 10.90 8.50 -2.32
CA SER A 391 11.23 9.87 -2.69
C SER A 391 10.97 10.07 -4.19
N SER A 392 11.32 11.22 -4.74
CA SER A 392 11.18 11.48 -6.19
C SER A 392 12.11 10.60 -7.05
N ASP A 393 13.25 10.15 -6.51
CA ASP A 393 14.27 9.42 -7.23
C ASP A 393 14.46 7.96 -6.79
N GLN A 394 13.98 7.57 -5.60
CA GLN A 394 14.14 6.21 -5.09
C GLN A 394 12.97 5.71 -4.27
N VAL A 395 12.79 4.40 -4.28
CA VAL A 395 11.83 3.68 -3.44
C VAL A 395 12.49 2.45 -2.83
N VAL A 396 12.10 2.14 -1.59
CA VAL A 396 12.54 0.96 -0.84
C VAL A 396 11.30 0.30 -0.25
N ALA A 397 11.21 -1.02 -0.33
CA ALA A 397 10.22 -1.79 0.38
C ALA A 397 10.90 -2.99 1.07
N LEU A 398 10.65 -3.15 2.35
CA LEU A 398 11.17 -4.25 3.17
C LEU A 398 10.01 -4.95 3.85
N ARG A 399 10.03 -6.27 3.88
CA ARG A 399 9.10 -7.10 4.65
C ARG A 399 9.87 -8.10 5.50
N SER A 400 9.40 -8.33 6.71
CA SER A 400 9.82 -9.39 7.61
C SER A 400 8.58 -10.12 8.11
N SER A 401 8.52 -11.45 7.94
CA SER A 401 7.41 -12.28 8.37
C SER A 401 7.92 -13.45 9.19
N PHE A 402 7.35 -13.64 10.37
CA PHE A 402 7.60 -14.77 11.25
C PHE A 402 6.38 -15.69 11.20
N SER A 403 6.58 -16.95 10.86
CA SER A 403 5.55 -17.98 10.78
C SER A 403 5.77 -19.01 11.88
N PHE A 404 4.70 -19.29 12.61
CA PHE A 404 4.68 -20.28 13.71
C PHE A 404 3.61 -21.30 13.38
N GLY A 405 4.02 -22.50 13.00
CA GLY A 405 3.13 -23.64 12.83
C GLY A 405 2.55 -24.09 14.17
N LEU A 406 1.24 -24.27 14.22
CA LEU A 406 0.49 -24.56 15.45
C LEU A 406 -0.19 -25.93 15.38
N PRO A 407 -0.12 -26.77 16.44
CA PRO A 407 -0.80 -28.06 16.51
C PRO A 407 -2.30 -27.88 16.84
N VAL A 408 -3.02 -27.16 15.98
CA VAL A 408 -4.45 -26.85 16.17
C VAL A 408 -5.23 -27.05 14.87
N LEU A 409 -6.54 -27.16 14.95
CA LEU A 409 -7.45 -27.32 13.82
C LEU A 409 -7.13 -28.54 12.94
N GLY A 410 -6.54 -29.60 13.52
CA GLY A 410 -6.18 -30.83 12.80
C GLY A 410 -4.90 -30.70 11.97
N ALA A 411 -3.97 -29.82 12.35
CA ALA A 411 -2.67 -29.75 11.72
C ALA A 411 -1.94 -31.11 11.76
N THR A 412 -1.21 -31.44 10.71
CA THR A 412 -0.42 -32.67 10.63
C THR A 412 0.66 -32.65 11.71
N GLU A 413 0.74 -33.72 12.51
CA GLU A 413 1.69 -33.85 13.62
C GLU A 413 2.51 -35.11 13.50
N HIS A 414 3.83 -34.99 13.54
CA HIS A 414 4.77 -36.09 13.54
C HIS A 414 5.74 -36.02 14.71
N SER A 415 6.48 -37.10 14.93
CA SER A 415 7.56 -37.14 15.92
C SER A 415 8.91 -37.28 15.23
N GLY A 416 9.94 -36.59 15.73
CA GLY A 416 11.29 -36.63 15.19
C GLY A 416 11.49 -35.62 14.05
N ASP A 417 12.41 -35.91 13.12
CA ASP A 417 12.80 -35.02 12.03
C ASP A 417 11.93 -35.18 10.76
N VAL A 418 10.68 -35.60 10.93
CA VAL A 418 9.70 -35.68 9.83
C VAL A 418 9.00 -34.31 9.74
N PRO A 419 8.89 -33.69 8.52
CA PRO A 419 8.17 -32.46 8.36
C PRO A 419 6.73 -32.55 8.89
N ASP A 420 6.30 -31.55 9.65
CA ASP A 420 4.94 -31.51 10.20
C ASP A 420 4.40 -30.07 10.25
N GLY A 421 3.20 -29.89 10.80
CA GLY A 421 2.55 -28.59 10.96
C GLY A 421 3.11 -27.73 12.10
N GLN A 422 4.13 -28.21 12.85
CA GLN A 422 4.78 -27.45 13.93
C GLN A 422 6.16 -27.02 13.49
N PHE A 423 6.31 -25.77 13.13
CA PHE A 423 7.56 -25.22 12.62
C PHE A 423 7.70 -23.74 13.01
N PHE A 424 8.92 -23.25 12.89
CA PHE A 424 9.23 -21.83 12.87
C PHE A 424 9.92 -21.48 11.56
N ALA A 425 9.44 -20.45 10.87
CA ALA A 425 10.12 -19.92 9.69
C ALA A 425 10.13 -18.40 9.72
N TRP A 426 11.23 -17.81 9.25
CA TRP A 426 11.38 -16.38 9.01
C TRP A 426 11.61 -16.13 7.53
N LEU A 427 10.80 -15.19 6.97
CA LEU A 427 10.94 -14.73 5.60
C LEU A 427 11.25 -13.23 5.60
N GLY A 428 12.42 -12.86 5.09
CA GLY A 428 12.83 -11.49 4.84
C GLY A 428 12.82 -11.18 3.36
N GLN A 429 12.22 -10.05 2.97
CA GLN A 429 12.12 -9.61 1.58
C GLN A 429 12.52 -8.15 1.45
N ALA A 430 13.25 -7.80 0.40
CA ALA A 430 13.73 -6.45 0.14
C ALA A 430 13.58 -6.10 -1.33
N GLN A 431 13.09 -4.92 -1.60
CA GLN A 431 13.07 -4.32 -2.93
C GLN A 431 13.60 -2.89 -2.88
N TYR A 432 14.38 -2.52 -3.87
CA TYR A 432 14.91 -1.19 -4.06
C TYR A 432 14.84 -0.81 -5.53
N ALA A 433 14.33 0.38 -5.84
CA ALA A 433 14.43 0.95 -7.17
C ALA A 433 14.88 2.40 -7.11
N ARG A 434 15.71 2.81 -8.08
CA ARG A 434 16.21 4.17 -8.18
C ARG A 434 16.24 4.65 -9.63
N ARG A 435 15.70 5.86 -9.87
CA ARG A 435 15.93 6.61 -11.09
C ARG A 435 17.34 7.17 -11.07
N LEU A 436 18.06 6.99 -12.16
CA LEU A 436 19.40 7.52 -12.32
C LEU A 436 19.31 8.84 -13.10
N ASP A 437 20.15 9.81 -12.76
CA ASP A 437 20.23 11.10 -13.47
C ASP A 437 20.73 10.98 -14.92
N PHE A 438 20.83 9.75 -15.41
CA PHE A 438 21.39 9.42 -16.71
C PHE A 438 20.31 8.84 -17.62
N TYR A 439 19.86 9.62 -18.61
CA TYR A 439 18.91 9.23 -19.67
C TYR A 439 17.64 8.52 -19.19
N GLY A 440 17.17 8.79 -17.97
CA GLY A 440 15.96 8.17 -17.42
C GLY A 440 16.11 6.67 -17.11
N TRP A 441 17.34 6.19 -16.95
CA TRP A 441 17.59 4.81 -16.53
C TRP A 441 17.11 4.59 -15.10
N GLN A 442 16.69 3.36 -14.83
CA GLN A 442 16.30 2.94 -13.50
C GLN A 442 16.97 1.62 -13.15
N VAL A 443 17.57 1.54 -11.96
CA VAL A 443 18.06 0.28 -11.38
C VAL A 443 17.00 -0.27 -10.42
N SER A 444 16.82 -1.59 -10.46
CA SER A 444 15.95 -2.32 -9.54
C SER A 444 16.73 -3.47 -8.93
N LEU A 445 16.69 -3.59 -7.60
CA LEU A 445 17.31 -4.68 -6.84
C LEU A 445 16.24 -5.39 -6.04
N ARG A 446 16.34 -6.71 -5.94
CA ARG A 446 15.44 -7.56 -5.16
C ARG A 446 16.24 -8.61 -4.41
N GLY A 447 15.82 -8.92 -3.19
CA GLY A 447 16.35 -10.01 -2.39
C GLY A 447 15.27 -10.61 -1.52
N ASP A 448 15.24 -11.95 -1.46
CA ASP A 448 14.35 -12.74 -0.63
C ASP A 448 15.20 -13.77 0.13
N LEU A 449 14.88 -14.04 1.40
CA LEU A 449 15.58 -14.99 2.25
C LEU A 449 14.60 -15.65 3.22
N GLN A 450 14.45 -16.98 3.12
CA GLN A 450 13.73 -17.78 4.11
C GLN A 450 14.72 -18.58 4.94
N LEU A 451 14.52 -18.57 6.26
CA LEU A 451 15.29 -19.37 7.21
C LEU A 451 14.36 -20.10 8.19
N THR A 452 14.63 -21.38 8.39
CA THR A 452 13.93 -22.26 9.34
C THR A 452 14.94 -23.23 9.98
N PRO A 453 14.80 -23.55 11.25
CA PRO A 453 15.53 -24.67 11.86
C PRO A 453 14.78 -26.01 11.71
N ASP A 454 13.56 -26.00 11.16
CA ASP A 454 12.67 -27.15 11.11
C ASP A 454 12.50 -27.62 9.65
N PRO A 455 12.37 -28.92 9.39
CA PRO A 455 11.97 -29.42 8.08
C PRO A 455 10.52 -29.01 7.80
N LEU A 456 10.27 -28.45 6.63
CA LEU A 456 8.96 -27.89 6.28
C LEU A 456 8.13 -28.83 5.42
N LEU A 457 6.81 -28.80 5.64
CA LEU A 457 5.86 -29.38 4.70
C LEU A 457 5.92 -28.61 3.36
N PRO A 458 5.60 -29.24 2.21
CA PRO A 458 5.76 -28.64 0.89
C PRO A 458 5.15 -27.23 0.75
N VAL A 459 3.99 -26.98 1.34
CA VAL A 459 3.27 -25.69 1.30
C VAL A 459 3.99 -24.56 2.02
N GLU A 460 5.00 -24.83 2.85
CA GLU A 460 5.79 -23.85 3.58
C GLU A 460 7.22 -23.69 3.01
N ARG A 461 7.63 -24.55 2.07
CA ARG A 461 8.93 -24.44 1.39
C ARG A 461 8.97 -23.28 0.41
N VAL A 462 10.16 -22.83 0.07
CA VAL A 462 10.36 -21.85 -1.00
C VAL A 462 10.78 -22.52 -2.29
N ALA A 463 10.21 -22.05 -3.39
CA ALA A 463 10.53 -22.48 -4.73
C ALA A 463 11.40 -21.44 -5.44
N ILE A 464 12.46 -21.89 -6.11
CA ILE A 464 13.44 -21.04 -6.79
C ILE A 464 13.62 -21.56 -8.23
N GLY A 465 13.60 -20.66 -9.18
CA GLY A 465 13.56 -20.88 -10.62
C GLY A 465 12.35 -20.18 -11.24
N GLY A 466 12.42 -19.83 -12.49
CA GLY A 466 11.37 -19.12 -13.21
C GLY A 466 11.51 -17.61 -13.18
N ARG A 467 10.54 -16.95 -13.77
CA ARG A 467 10.55 -15.51 -14.09
C ARG A 467 10.72 -14.58 -12.87
N TYR A 468 10.14 -14.95 -11.75
CA TYR A 468 10.09 -14.11 -10.55
C TYR A 468 11.20 -14.37 -9.53
N THR A 469 12.04 -15.39 -9.78
CA THR A 469 13.18 -15.72 -8.92
C THR A 469 14.48 -15.75 -9.70
N VAL A 470 14.84 -16.83 -10.37
CA VAL A 470 16.05 -16.96 -11.17
C VAL A 470 15.66 -17.30 -12.61
N ARG A 471 15.66 -16.31 -13.48
CA ARG A 471 15.34 -16.47 -14.92
C ARG A 471 16.42 -17.29 -15.63
N GLY A 472 16.00 -18.10 -16.58
CA GLY A 472 16.83 -19.08 -17.28
C GLY A 472 16.57 -20.52 -16.86
N TYR A 473 15.74 -20.73 -15.82
CA TYR A 473 15.35 -22.03 -15.30
C TYR A 473 13.82 -22.14 -15.25
N ARG A 474 13.30 -23.38 -15.32
CA ARG A 474 11.87 -23.64 -15.11
C ARG A 474 11.42 -23.12 -13.75
N LYS A 475 10.15 -22.73 -13.63
CA LYS A 475 9.54 -22.42 -12.35
C LYS A 475 9.63 -23.67 -11.44
N ASN A 476 9.92 -23.45 -10.14
CA ASN A 476 10.11 -24.50 -9.12
C ASN A 476 11.29 -25.45 -9.38
N GLN A 477 12.35 -24.98 -10.01
CA GLN A 477 13.54 -25.78 -10.26
C GLN A 477 14.18 -26.31 -8.97
N LEU A 478 14.17 -25.51 -7.90
CA LEU A 478 14.55 -25.92 -6.54
C LEU A 478 13.37 -25.66 -5.60
N VAL A 479 13.08 -26.62 -4.72
CA VAL A 479 12.09 -26.50 -3.65
C VAL A 479 12.76 -26.90 -2.34
N VAL A 480 12.93 -25.96 -1.42
CA VAL A 480 13.81 -26.07 -0.26
C VAL A 480 13.21 -25.51 1.01
N ASP A 481 13.67 -25.98 2.16
CA ASP A 481 13.26 -25.45 3.46
C ASP A 481 13.86 -24.05 3.70
N ASN A 482 15.16 -23.90 3.44
CA ASN A 482 15.92 -22.66 3.54
C ASN A 482 16.35 -22.20 2.14
N GLY A 483 16.06 -20.95 1.79
CA GLY A 483 16.39 -20.47 0.45
C GLY A 483 16.59 -18.97 0.36
N TRP A 484 17.35 -18.56 -0.64
CA TRP A 484 17.60 -17.15 -0.93
C TRP A 484 17.53 -16.87 -2.42
N VAL A 485 17.09 -15.65 -2.76
CA VAL A 485 17.07 -15.13 -4.13
C VAL A 485 17.62 -13.72 -4.13
N ALA A 486 18.39 -13.37 -5.15
CA ALA A 486 18.87 -12.02 -5.40
C ALA A 486 18.75 -11.71 -6.89
N SER A 487 18.23 -10.54 -7.22
CA SER A 487 18.05 -10.08 -8.60
C SER A 487 18.46 -8.62 -8.74
N ALA A 488 19.13 -8.30 -9.84
CA ALA A 488 19.42 -6.93 -10.25
C ALA A 488 18.98 -6.73 -11.70
N GLU A 489 18.19 -5.71 -11.93
CA GLU A 489 17.65 -5.35 -13.26
C GLU A 489 17.89 -3.87 -13.53
N LEU A 490 18.29 -3.53 -14.75
CA LEU A 490 18.44 -2.16 -15.22
C LEU A 490 17.38 -1.88 -16.29
N ARG A 491 16.57 -0.85 -16.12
CA ARG A 491 15.55 -0.42 -17.09
C ARG A 491 16.11 0.72 -17.93
N ILE A 492 16.19 0.49 -19.24
CA ILE A 492 16.77 1.41 -20.21
C ILE A 492 15.69 1.80 -21.22
N PRO A 493 15.16 3.04 -21.19
CA PRO A 493 14.25 3.49 -22.24
C PRO A 493 14.96 3.51 -23.60
N LEU A 494 14.40 2.80 -24.58
CA LEU A 494 14.93 2.76 -25.95
C LEU A 494 14.25 3.79 -26.85
N GLY A 495 12.98 4.11 -26.59
CA GLY A 495 12.19 5.02 -27.40
C GLY A 495 10.71 4.70 -27.30
N GLN A 496 9.93 5.22 -28.23
CA GLN A 496 8.48 5.06 -28.28
C GLN A 496 8.04 4.49 -29.62
N LEU A 497 7.18 3.50 -29.58
CA LEU A 497 6.46 2.94 -30.72
C LEU A 497 4.97 2.97 -30.42
N ALA A 498 4.34 4.09 -30.71
CA ALA A 498 2.91 4.27 -30.53
C ALA A 498 2.13 3.55 -31.63
N LEU A 499 1.22 2.66 -31.25
CA LEU A 499 0.33 2.00 -32.23
C LEU A 499 -0.88 2.88 -32.53
N PRO A 500 -1.16 3.18 -33.81
CA PRO A 500 -2.36 3.92 -34.19
C PRO A 500 -3.64 3.22 -33.71
N GLY A 501 -4.50 3.96 -33.01
CA GLY A 501 -5.75 3.44 -32.44
C GLY A 501 -5.63 2.78 -31.07
N VAL A 502 -4.42 2.55 -30.56
CA VAL A 502 -4.13 2.03 -29.21
C VAL A 502 -3.55 3.12 -28.32
N ALA A 503 -2.60 3.90 -28.86
CA ALA A 503 -2.04 5.04 -28.14
C ALA A 503 -3.09 6.14 -27.94
N GLN A 504 -3.21 6.62 -26.70
CA GLN A 504 -4.17 7.63 -26.27
C GLN A 504 -3.48 8.94 -25.85
N THR A 505 -2.22 8.84 -25.41
CA THR A 505 -1.42 9.98 -24.93
C THR A 505 -0.07 10.04 -25.66
N PRO A 506 0.63 11.20 -25.63
CA PRO A 506 1.98 11.32 -26.20
C PRO A 506 3.03 10.42 -25.51
N ASP A 507 2.77 9.95 -24.31
CA ASP A 507 3.68 9.13 -23.51
C ASP A 507 3.47 7.61 -23.72
N ASP A 508 2.50 7.22 -24.54
CA ASP A 508 2.20 5.83 -24.84
C ASP A 508 3.22 5.23 -25.84
N GLY A 509 3.35 3.91 -25.81
CA GLY A 509 4.22 3.16 -26.70
C GLY A 509 5.68 3.07 -26.23
N VAL A 510 5.97 3.35 -24.97
CA VAL A 510 7.35 3.29 -24.45
C VAL A 510 7.90 1.88 -24.51
N ILE A 511 9.08 1.73 -25.12
CA ILE A 511 9.84 0.48 -25.17
C ILE A 511 11.05 0.60 -24.25
N GLN A 512 11.26 -0.40 -23.41
CA GLN A 512 12.38 -0.49 -22.47
C GLN A 512 13.13 -1.80 -22.65
N LEU A 513 14.47 -1.73 -22.60
CA LEU A 513 15.35 -2.88 -22.48
C LEU A 513 15.64 -3.12 -20.99
N LEU A 514 15.62 -4.38 -20.57
CA LEU A 514 15.70 -4.81 -19.19
C LEU A 514 16.82 -5.86 -18.99
N PRO A 515 18.12 -5.50 -19.12
CA PRO A 515 19.18 -6.44 -18.78
C PRO A 515 19.13 -6.77 -17.28
N PHE A 516 19.39 -8.04 -16.96
CA PHE A 516 19.29 -8.54 -15.61
C PHE A 516 20.36 -9.59 -15.28
N VAL A 517 20.56 -9.75 -13.98
CA VAL A 517 21.33 -10.85 -13.39
C VAL A 517 20.56 -11.36 -12.17
N ASP A 518 20.35 -12.67 -12.10
CA ASP A 518 19.63 -13.35 -11.03
C ASP A 518 20.52 -14.45 -10.43
N ALA A 519 20.38 -14.65 -9.12
CA ALA A 519 21.00 -15.75 -8.38
C ALA A 519 20.06 -16.23 -7.30
N GLY A 520 20.11 -17.52 -6.99
CA GLY A 520 19.34 -18.11 -5.89
C GLY A 520 19.87 -19.48 -5.52
N GLY A 521 19.49 -19.96 -4.37
CA GLY A 521 19.90 -21.28 -3.89
C GLY A 521 19.30 -21.59 -2.53
N GLY A 522 19.48 -22.82 -2.09
CA GLY A 522 18.96 -23.23 -0.80
C GLY A 522 19.35 -24.62 -0.37
N TRP A 523 18.91 -24.99 0.81
CA TRP A 523 19.22 -26.27 1.48
C TRP A 523 18.00 -26.74 2.30
N ASN A 524 18.04 -28.01 2.69
CA ASN A 524 17.01 -28.66 3.49
C ASN A 524 17.53 -29.04 4.88
N GLU A 525 16.63 -29.06 5.89
CA GLU A 525 17.00 -29.44 7.27
C GLU A 525 17.08 -30.97 7.47
N ALA A 526 16.16 -31.71 6.89
CA ALA A 526 16.10 -33.17 7.08
C ALA A 526 16.28 -33.97 5.78
N ALA A 527 15.93 -33.40 4.63
CA ALA A 527 16.13 -34.05 3.33
C ALA A 527 17.52 -33.73 2.77
N ALA A 528 17.94 -34.45 1.74
CA ALA A 528 19.15 -34.15 0.99
C ALA A 528 19.00 -32.77 0.29
N ASP A 529 20.08 -31.99 0.27
CA ASP A 529 20.12 -30.77 -0.49
C ASP A 529 19.99 -31.03 -1.99
N PRO A 530 19.40 -30.10 -2.75
CA PRO A 530 19.34 -30.23 -4.20
C PRO A 530 20.73 -30.16 -4.84
N ASP A 531 20.91 -30.84 -5.96
CA ASP A 531 22.12 -30.75 -6.79
C ASP A 531 21.73 -30.33 -8.22
N PRO A 532 22.06 -29.12 -8.65
CA PRO A 532 22.81 -28.08 -7.90
C PRO A 532 21.96 -27.41 -6.80
N ASP A 533 22.63 -26.96 -5.75
CA ASP A 533 22.06 -26.20 -4.62
C ASP A 533 21.89 -24.70 -4.90
N THR A 534 22.45 -24.23 -6.01
CA THR A 534 22.44 -22.82 -6.42
C THR A 534 22.21 -22.68 -7.92
N LEU A 535 21.45 -21.64 -8.30
CA LEU A 535 21.13 -21.26 -9.67
C LEU A 535 21.67 -19.85 -9.98
N TYR A 536 22.12 -19.62 -11.21
CA TYR A 536 22.57 -18.32 -11.69
C TYR A 536 22.03 -18.08 -13.09
N GLY A 537 21.41 -16.95 -13.31
CA GLY A 537 20.86 -16.53 -14.60
C GLY A 537 21.33 -15.14 -15.01
N ILE A 538 21.56 -14.93 -16.30
CA ILE A 538 21.83 -13.64 -16.89
C ILE A 538 21.00 -13.48 -18.14
N GLY A 539 20.50 -12.30 -18.43
CA GLY A 539 19.67 -12.12 -19.60
C GLY A 539 19.19 -10.71 -19.83
N ALA A 540 18.21 -10.59 -20.69
CA ALA A 540 17.58 -9.31 -20.97
C ALA A 540 16.09 -9.50 -21.30
N GLY A 541 15.28 -8.57 -20.85
CA GLY A 541 13.89 -8.42 -21.21
C GLY A 541 13.65 -7.24 -22.15
N LEU A 542 12.54 -7.30 -22.85
CA LEU A 542 11.98 -6.18 -23.61
C LEU A 542 10.56 -5.94 -23.10
N GLN A 543 10.30 -4.74 -22.59
CA GLN A 543 8.96 -4.31 -22.16
C GLN A 543 8.44 -3.24 -23.11
N TRP A 544 7.19 -3.38 -23.50
CA TRP A 544 6.48 -2.41 -24.30
C TRP A 544 5.22 -1.96 -23.57
N GLN A 545 5.22 -0.74 -23.07
CA GLN A 545 4.06 -0.10 -22.48
C GLN A 545 3.23 0.55 -23.59
N LEU A 546 2.25 -0.16 -24.14
CA LEU A 546 1.46 0.31 -25.27
C LEU A 546 0.61 1.52 -24.89
N ASN A 547 -0.03 1.48 -23.72
CA ASN A 547 -0.71 2.60 -23.08
C ASN A 547 -0.82 2.31 -21.56
N ARG A 548 -1.54 3.14 -20.81
CA ARG A 548 -1.73 2.95 -19.37
C ARG A 548 -2.48 1.65 -19.00
N HIS A 549 -3.16 1.02 -19.94
CA HIS A 549 -3.98 -0.17 -19.73
C HIS A 549 -3.40 -1.45 -20.31
N LEU A 550 -2.45 -1.35 -21.22
CA LEU A 550 -1.94 -2.49 -21.97
C LEU A 550 -0.42 -2.48 -22.00
N SER A 551 0.20 -3.55 -21.48
CA SER A 551 1.64 -3.76 -21.56
C SER A 551 1.98 -5.18 -22.02
N ALA A 552 3.14 -5.32 -22.67
CA ALA A 552 3.70 -6.60 -23.07
C ALA A 552 5.16 -6.67 -22.63
N ARG A 553 5.59 -7.83 -22.13
CA ARG A 553 6.98 -8.08 -21.75
C ARG A 553 7.40 -9.46 -22.23
N ILE A 554 8.64 -9.56 -22.68
CA ILE A 554 9.31 -10.82 -22.98
C ILE A 554 10.69 -10.79 -22.34
N ASP A 555 11.07 -11.85 -21.65
CA ASP A 555 12.39 -12.02 -21.04
C ASP A 555 13.08 -13.24 -21.65
N TYR A 556 14.39 -13.13 -21.88
CA TYR A 556 15.24 -14.23 -22.24
C TYR A 556 16.37 -14.37 -21.22
N GLY A 557 16.43 -15.53 -20.54
CA GLY A 557 17.42 -15.81 -19.51
C GLY A 557 18.37 -16.93 -19.94
N LEU A 558 19.67 -16.75 -19.74
CA LEU A 558 20.68 -17.78 -19.95
C LEU A 558 21.01 -18.45 -18.62
N PRO A 559 20.74 -19.73 -18.44
CA PRO A 559 21.18 -20.46 -17.27
C PRO A 559 22.70 -20.61 -17.32
N LEU A 560 23.38 -20.27 -16.20
CA LEU A 560 24.83 -20.41 -16.09
C LEU A 560 25.26 -21.74 -15.48
N LYS A 561 24.32 -22.52 -14.95
CA LYS A 561 24.47 -23.94 -14.58
C LYS A 561 23.53 -24.77 -15.44
N ASN A 562 24.03 -25.79 -16.07
CA ASN A 562 23.19 -26.76 -16.80
C ASN A 562 22.50 -27.67 -15.80
N ILE A 563 21.22 -27.88 -15.99
CA ILE A 563 20.40 -28.87 -15.29
C ILE A 563 19.74 -29.71 -16.38
N ASP A 564 19.83 -31.02 -16.23
CA ASP A 564 19.12 -31.93 -17.12
C ASP A 564 17.62 -31.84 -16.79
N THR A 565 16.88 -31.17 -17.65
CA THR A 565 15.41 -31.13 -17.60
C THR A 565 14.85 -32.21 -18.53
N PRO A 566 13.68 -32.77 -18.23
CA PRO A 566 12.97 -33.62 -19.19
C PRO A 566 12.78 -32.90 -20.53
N ASP A 567 12.90 -33.61 -21.65
CA ASP A 567 12.64 -33.06 -22.98
C ASP A 567 11.13 -32.81 -23.15
N ASP A 568 10.67 -31.66 -22.68
CA ASP A 568 9.35 -31.10 -22.97
C ASP A 568 9.56 -29.84 -23.81
N ASP A 569 8.79 -29.66 -24.88
CA ASP A 569 8.92 -28.52 -25.79
C ASP A 569 8.32 -27.22 -25.21
N ASP A 570 8.62 -26.90 -23.93
CA ASP A 570 8.11 -25.71 -23.25
C ASP A 570 9.00 -24.46 -23.52
N LEU A 571 8.39 -23.28 -23.55
CA LEU A 571 9.13 -22.03 -23.74
C LEU A 571 10.11 -21.74 -22.58
N GLN A 572 9.82 -22.20 -21.37
CA GLN A 572 10.75 -22.05 -20.23
C GLN A 572 12.03 -22.90 -20.42
N ASP A 573 11.98 -24.00 -21.18
CA ASP A 573 13.17 -24.78 -21.54
C ASP A 573 14.07 -24.03 -22.53
N LEU A 574 13.47 -23.15 -23.33
CA LEU A 574 14.18 -22.21 -24.15
C LEU A 574 14.56 -20.94 -23.39
N ALA A 575 14.30 -20.92 -22.07
CA ALA A 575 14.52 -19.79 -21.17
C ALA A 575 13.79 -18.50 -21.61
N ILE A 576 12.65 -18.64 -22.27
CA ILE A 576 11.80 -17.55 -22.75
C ILE A 576 10.57 -17.44 -21.83
N TYR A 577 10.35 -16.25 -21.32
CA TYR A 577 9.18 -15.89 -20.51
C TYR A 577 8.45 -14.73 -21.18
N PHE A 578 7.12 -14.78 -21.18
CA PHE A 578 6.33 -13.67 -21.69
C PHE A 578 5.19 -13.31 -20.72
N GLU A 579 4.73 -12.08 -20.84
CA GLU A 579 3.56 -11.56 -20.12
C GLU A 579 2.88 -10.49 -20.96
N LEU A 580 1.57 -10.58 -21.04
CA LEU A 580 0.69 -9.56 -21.58
C LEU A 580 -0.32 -9.20 -20.49
N THR A 581 -0.38 -7.92 -20.11
CA THR A 581 -1.34 -7.43 -19.12
C THR A 581 -2.28 -6.41 -19.76
N ALA A 582 -3.57 -6.51 -19.44
CA ALA A 582 -4.59 -5.57 -19.87
C ALA A 582 -5.49 -5.19 -18.68
N ALA A 583 -5.50 -3.90 -18.33
CA ALA A 583 -6.48 -3.35 -17.38
C ALA A 583 -7.74 -2.96 -18.16
N LEU A 584 -8.85 -3.64 -17.87
CA LEU A 584 -10.16 -3.40 -18.47
C LEU A 584 -11.04 -2.69 -17.43
N TYR A 585 -11.81 -1.71 -17.84
CA TYR A 585 -12.75 -1.01 -16.97
C TYR A 585 -14.15 -1.58 -17.10
#